data_20bc3920d48259485388a14bd01840f1
#
_entry.id   20bc3920d48259485388a14bd01840f1
#
_cell.length_a   1.000
_cell.length_b   1.000
_cell.length_c   1.000
_cell.angle_alpha   90.00
_cell.angle_beta   90.00
_cell.angle_gamma   90.00
#
_symmetry.space_group_name_H-M   'P 1'
#
loop_
_entity.id
_entity.type
_entity.pdbx_description
1 polymer ?
#
loop_
_entity_poly.entity_id
_entity_poly.type
_entity_poly.pdbx_seq_one_letter_code
_entity_poly.pdbx_strand_id
1 'polypeptide(L)'
;MKKKTVTSETEEITIDNKRQKRKREKKAYREIRWDRLDNTAHLFPVIAGENMSNVYRISVTLTELVQPDVLQQALNIVLPKMDGFNLRLRMGVFWYYFEENGKPAPKVREESNFPCRYIQQNQNHSY
;
A
#
# COMPACT_ATOMS: atom_id res chain seq x y z
N MET A 1 -5.00 50.04 -18.66
CA MET A 1 -4.64 48.83 -19.39
C MET A 1 -3.59 47.97 -18.64
N LYS A 2 -3.81 47.58 -17.36
CA LYS A 2 -2.84 46.76 -16.58
C LYS A 2 -3.39 45.48 -15.96
N LYS A 3 -4.64 45.10 -16.25
CA LYS A 3 -5.28 43.90 -15.65
C LYS A 3 -5.14 42.60 -16.45
N LYS A 4 -4.76 42.63 -17.72
CA LYS A 4 -4.65 41.42 -18.57
C LYS A 4 -3.34 40.66 -18.41
N THR A 5 -2.27 41.29 -17.99
CA THR A 5 -0.93 40.69 -17.93
C THR A 5 -0.76 39.81 -16.70
N VAL A 6 -1.39 40.14 -15.56
CA VAL A 6 -1.27 39.40 -14.31
C VAL A 6 -2.01 38.06 -14.35
N THR A 7 -3.12 37.98 -15.10
CA THR A 7 -3.91 36.76 -15.21
C THR A 7 -3.20 35.69 -16.06
N SER A 8 -2.48 36.08 -17.10
CA SER A 8 -1.73 35.14 -17.93
C SER A 8 -0.51 34.55 -17.23
N GLU A 9 0.22 35.35 -16.45
CA GLU A 9 1.37 34.86 -15.67
C GLU A 9 0.96 33.89 -14.56
N THR A 10 -0.18 34.11 -13.89
CA THR A 10 -0.71 33.20 -12.86
C THR A 10 -1.18 31.89 -13.46
N GLU A 11 -1.77 31.90 -14.64
CA GLU A 11 -2.17 30.68 -15.34
C GLU A 11 -0.98 29.86 -15.82
N GLU A 12 0.07 30.50 -16.37
CA GLU A 12 1.31 29.81 -16.77
C GLU A 12 2.04 29.16 -15.60
N ILE A 13 2.14 29.85 -14.45
CA ILE A 13 2.75 29.30 -13.22
C ILE A 13 1.95 28.09 -12.73
N THR A 14 0.62 28.15 -12.79
CA THR A 14 -0.25 27.04 -12.36
C THR A 14 -0.10 25.81 -13.28
N ILE A 15 0.03 26.04 -14.58
CA ILE A 15 0.23 24.97 -15.57
C ILE A 15 1.59 24.32 -15.39
N ASP A 16 2.65 25.09 -15.17
CA ASP A 16 4.00 24.55 -14.99
C ASP A 16 4.12 23.78 -13.68
N ASN A 17 3.54 24.25 -12.59
CA ASN A 17 3.45 23.53 -11.32
C ASN A 17 2.73 22.18 -11.47
N LYS A 18 1.63 22.15 -12.22
CA LYS A 18 0.87 20.92 -12.51
C LYS A 18 1.67 19.94 -13.38
N ARG A 19 2.46 20.47 -14.32
CA ARG A 19 3.33 19.67 -15.20
C ARG A 19 4.53 19.09 -14.44
N GLN A 20 5.12 19.87 -13.54
CA GLN A 20 6.21 19.41 -12.68
C GLN A 20 5.72 18.37 -11.67
N LYS A 21 4.56 18.56 -11.05
CA LYS A 21 3.93 17.58 -10.17
C LYS A 21 3.71 16.25 -10.90
N ARG A 22 3.14 16.27 -12.10
CA ARG A 22 2.95 15.05 -12.93
C ARG A 22 4.26 14.38 -13.32
N LYS A 23 5.34 15.15 -13.58
CA LYS A 23 6.67 14.57 -13.85
C LYS A 23 7.26 13.89 -12.62
N ARG A 24 7.11 14.50 -11.42
CA ARG A 24 7.54 13.90 -10.15
C ARG A 24 6.77 12.64 -9.84
N GLU A 25 5.45 12.65 -10.01
CA GLU A 25 4.59 11.46 -9.82
C GLU A 25 4.96 10.33 -10.80
N LYS A 26 5.22 10.65 -12.08
CA LYS A 26 5.68 9.65 -13.06
C LYS A 26 7.07 9.12 -12.77
N LYS A 27 7.97 9.94 -12.22
CA LYS A 27 9.31 9.50 -11.82
C LYS A 27 9.21 8.59 -10.61
N ALA A 28 8.45 8.98 -9.57
CA ALA A 28 8.20 8.15 -8.40
C ALA A 28 7.55 6.81 -8.78
N TYR A 29 6.59 6.81 -9.71
CA TYR A 29 5.97 5.57 -10.21
C TYR A 29 6.96 4.65 -10.95
N ARG A 30 7.97 5.20 -11.64
CA ARG A 30 9.04 4.40 -12.28
C ARG A 30 10.02 3.78 -11.31
N GLU A 31 10.16 4.35 -10.13
CA GLU A 31 11.06 3.86 -9.07
C GLU A 31 10.38 2.82 -8.16
N ILE A 32 9.06 2.61 -8.31
CA ILE A 32 8.33 1.58 -7.55
C ILE A 32 8.81 0.21 -8.02
N ARG A 33 9.38 -0.53 -7.10
CA ARG A 33 9.78 -1.93 -7.31
C ARG A 33 8.51 -2.77 -7.50
N TRP A 34 8.48 -3.55 -8.55
CA TRP A 34 7.42 -4.52 -8.82
C TRP A 34 8.03 -5.88 -9.13
N ASP A 35 7.37 -6.94 -8.70
CA ASP A 35 7.76 -8.30 -8.95
C ASP A 35 6.62 -9.10 -9.55
N ARG A 36 6.97 -9.98 -10.48
CA ARG A 36 5.99 -10.86 -11.12
C ARG A 36 5.69 -12.03 -10.18
N LEU A 37 4.40 -12.37 -10.06
CA LEU A 37 4.02 -13.62 -9.42
C LEU A 37 4.50 -14.81 -10.26
N ASP A 38 4.91 -15.87 -9.58
CA ASP A 38 5.13 -17.15 -10.23
C ASP A 38 3.79 -17.80 -10.65
N ASN A 39 3.87 -18.84 -11.46
CA ASN A 39 2.69 -19.49 -12.00
C ASN A 39 1.77 -20.07 -10.91
N THR A 40 2.32 -20.55 -9.82
CA THR A 40 1.55 -21.10 -8.69
C THR A 40 0.90 -19.99 -7.88
N ALA A 41 1.62 -18.89 -7.67
CA ALA A 41 1.12 -17.73 -6.94
C ALA A 41 -0.07 -17.05 -7.62
N HIS A 42 -0.20 -17.15 -8.95
CA HIS A 42 -1.36 -16.65 -9.68
C HIS A 42 -2.67 -17.36 -9.30
N LEU A 43 -2.61 -18.59 -8.82
CA LEU A 43 -3.79 -19.34 -8.43
C LEU A 43 -4.47 -18.75 -7.19
N PHE A 44 -3.69 -18.28 -6.21
CA PHE A 44 -4.21 -17.81 -4.93
C PHE A 44 -5.21 -16.64 -5.03
N PRO A 45 -4.94 -15.57 -5.79
CA PRO A 45 -5.92 -14.49 -5.95
C PRO A 45 -7.21 -14.92 -6.66
N VAL A 46 -7.12 -15.93 -7.53
CA VAL A 46 -8.27 -16.42 -8.30
C VAL A 46 -9.22 -17.26 -7.44
N ILE A 47 -8.66 -18.08 -6.55
CA ILE A 47 -9.46 -18.98 -5.70
C ILE A 47 -9.88 -18.31 -4.37
N ALA A 48 -9.26 -17.18 -4.01
CA ALA A 48 -9.58 -16.47 -2.79
C ALA A 48 -11.00 -15.89 -2.83
N GLY A 49 -11.79 -16.17 -1.82
CA GLY A 49 -13.17 -15.72 -1.68
C GLY A 49 -13.63 -15.81 -0.23
N GLU A 50 -14.91 -15.52 -0.01
CA GLU A 50 -15.50 -15.55 1.34
C GLU A 50 -15.41 -16.91 2.01
N ASN A 51 -15.53 -17.99 1.22
CA ASN A 51 -15.50 -19.37 1.71
C ASN A 51 -14.10 -20.00 1.66
N MET A 52 -13.13 -19.36 1.02
CA MET A 52 -11.77 -19.85 0.89
C MET A 52 -10.79 -18.68 1.03
N SER A 53 -10.22 -18.54 2.21
CA SER A 53 -9.25 -17.51 2.53
C SER A 53 -7.85 -18.10 2.62
N ASN A 54 -6.89 -17.43 1.98
CA ASN A 54 -5.46 -17.73 2.13
C ASN A 54 -4.81 -16.94 3.28
N VAL A 55 -5.63 -16.32 4.12
CA VAL A 55 -5.18 -15.58 5.28
C VAL A 55 -4.96 -16.55 6.44
N TYR A 56 -3.81 -16.48 7.06
CA TYR A 56 -3.50 -17.24 8.28
C TYR A 56 -3.10 -16.29 9.40
N ARG A 57 -3.24 -16.75 10.64
CA ARG A 57 -2.94 -15.98 11.83
C ARG A 57 -1.76 -16.59 12.57
N ILE A 58 -0.82 -15.76 12.98
CA ILE A 58 0.21 -16.11 13.95
C ILE A 58 -0.09 -15.35 15.23
N SER A 59 -0.20 -16.06 16.35
CA SER A 59 -0.46 -15.47 17.66
C SER A 59 0.67 -15.78 18.61
N VAL A 60 1.12 -14.78 19.34
CA VAL A 60 2.16 -14.91 20.37
C VAL A 60 1.61 -14.36 21.68
N THR A 61 1.74 -15.15 22.75
CA THR A 61 1.37 -14.72 24.10
C THR A 61 2.62 -14.28 24.84
N LEU A 62 2.58 -13.08 25.40
CA LEU A 62 3.66 -12.52 26.20
C LEU A 62 3.29 -12.57 27.69
N THR A 63 4.30 -12.58 28.56
CA THR A 63 4.12 -12.52 30.02
C THR A 63 3.80 -11.11 30.52
N GLU A 64 4.16 -10.10 29.72
CA GLU A 64 3.94 -8.70 30.03
C GLU A 64 2.87 -8.09 29.12
N LEU A 65 2.25 -7.02 29.56
CA LEU A 65 1.27 -6.29 28.79
C LEU A 65 1.91 -5.67 27.55
N VAL A 66 1.29 -5.91 26.39
CA VAL A 66 1.69 -5.29 25.13
C VAL A 66 1.36 -3.80 25.18
N GLN A 67 2.36 -2.97 24.90
CA GLN A 67 2.19 -1.53 24.75
C GLN A 67 2.00 -1.20 23.27
N PRO A 68 0.79 -0.77 22.85
CA PRO A 68 0.48 -0.56 21.43
C PRO A 68 1.38 0.47 20.76
N ASP A 69 1.76 1.53 21.48
CA ASP A 69 2.61 2.60 20.95
C ASP A 69 4.04 2.12 20.67
N VAL A 70 4.59 1.31 21.57
CA VAL A 70 5.93 0.70 21.39
C VAL A 70 5.89 -0.29 20.22
N LEU A 71 4.83 -1.08 20.12
CA LEU A 71 4.65 -2.03 19.02
C LEU A 71 4.49 -1.28 17.68
N GLN A 72 3.78 -0.16 17.66
CA GLN A 72 3.66 0.68 16.47
C GLN A 72 5.01 1.27 16.03
N GLN A 73 5.82 1.74 16.98
CA GLN A 73 7.16 2.24 16.67
C GLN A 73 8.06 1.13 16.12
N ALA A 74 8.03 -0.04 16.72
CA ALA A 74 8.76 -1.20 16.24
C ALA A 74 8.33 -1.58 14.82
N LEU A 75 7.03 -1.62 14.54
CA LEU A 75 6.49 -1.90 13.21
C LEU A 75 6.97 -0.89 12.16
N ASN A 76 6.94 0.40 12.49
CA ASN A 76 7.41 1.46 11.59
C ASN A 76 8.89 1.32 11.22
N ILE A 77 9.71 0.79 12.15
CA ILE A 77 11.15 0.59 11.93
C ILE A 77 11.43 -0.71 11.16
N VAL A 78 10.70 -1.77 11.46
CA VAL A 78 10.97 -3.11 10.94
C VAL A 78 10.38 -3.32 9.55
N LEU A 79 9.14 -2.87 9.30
CA LEU A 79 8.42 -3.11 8.06
C LEU A 79 9.21 -2.69 6.81
N PRO A 80 9.86 -1.52 6.75
CA PRO A 80 10.67 -1.12 5.59
C PRO A 80 11.91 -2.00 5.34
N LYS A 81 12.33 -2.79 6.35
CA LYS A 81 13.49 -3.69 6.28
C LYS A 81 13.13 -5.12 5.92
N MET A 82 11.84 -5.43 5.90
CA MET A 82 11.33 -6.76 5.61
C MET A 82 10.87 -6.82 4.15
N ASP A 83 11.77 -7.25 3.28
CA ASP A 83 11.42 -7.51 1.88
C ASP A 83 10.27 -8.54 1.81
N GLY A 84 9.29 -8.26 0.98
CA GLY A 84 8.13 -9.13 0.79
C GLY A 84 6.92 -8.84 1.68
N PHE A 85 7.08 -8.11 2.80
CA PHE A 85 5.94 -7.77 3.67
C PHE A 85 5.35 -6.38 3.37
N ASN A 86 6.10 -5.51 2.71
CA ASN A 86 5.62 -4.21 2.28
C ASN A 86 5.17 -4.21 0.82
N LEU A 87 4.46 -5.25 0.43
CA LEU A 87 3.97 -5.43 -0.93
C LEU A 87 2.45 -5.38 -0.96
N ARG A 88 1.91 -4.97 -2.10
CA ARG A 88 0.49 -5.06 -2.39
C ARG A 88 0.27 -5.84 -3.69
N LEU A 89 -0.74 -6.66 -3.68
CA LEU A 89 -1.16 -7.37 -4.88
C LEU A 89 -1.94 -6.42 -5.79
N ARG A 90 -1.57 -6.40 -7.06
CA ARG A 90 -2.24 -5.61 -8.10
C ARG A 90 -2.69 -6.53 -9.24
N MET A 91 -3.82 -6.19 -9.80
CA MET A 91 -4.32 -6.82 -11.01
C MET A 91 -3.91 -5.97 -12.21
N GLY A 92 -3.11 -6.54 -13.10
CA GLY A 92 -2.80 -5.98 -14.40
C GLY A 92 -3.88 -6.36 -15.44
N VAL A 93 -3.58 -6.14 -16.71
CA VAL A 93 -4.53 -6.46 -17.79
C VAL A 93 -4.72 -7.97 -17.94
N PHE A 94 -3.67 -8.76 -17.75
CA PHE A 94 -3.69 -10.22 -17.97
C PHE A 94 -3.17 -11.04 -16.78
N TRP A 95 -2.50 -10.42 -15.80
CA TRP A 95 -1.88 -11.13 -14.68
C TRP A 95 -1.84 -10.27 -13.42
N TYR A 96 -1.69 -10.95 -12.28
CA TYR A 96 -1.41 -10.30 -11.00
C TYR A 96 0.09 -10.06 -10.85
N TYR A 97 0.44 -8.99 -10.12
CA TYR A 97 1.81 -8.65 -9.79
C TYR A 97 1.90 -8.02 -8.41
N PHE A 98 3.06 -8.14 -7.79
CA PHE A 98 3.36 -7.43 -6.56
C PHE A 98 3.95 -6.07 -6.87
N GLU A 99 3.51 -5.09 -6.14
CA GLU A 99 4.01 -3.71 -6.19
C GLU A 99 4.38 -3.27 -4.79
N GLU A 100 5.52 -2.60 -4.64
CA GLU A 100 5.93 -2.04 -3.36
C GLU A 100 4.87 -1.06 -2.84
N ASN A 101 4.51 -1.23 -1.56
CA ASN A 101 3.50 -0.41 -0.93
C ASN A 101 4.14 0.86 -0.36
N GLY A 102 4.03 1.97 -1.07
CA GLY A 102 4.55 3.27 -0.63
C GLY A 102 3.74 3.93 0.51
N LYS A 103 2.81 3.21 1.14
CA LYS A 103 2.04 3.72 2.27
C LYS A 103 2.79 3.53 3.59
N PRO A 104 2.51 4.35 4.61
CA PRO A 104 3.03 4.10 5.95
C PRO A 104 2.58 2.75 6.49
N ALA A 105 3.29 2.25 7.49
CA ALA A 105 2.92 1.02 8.19
C ALA A 105 1.47 1.08 8.70
N PRO A 106 0.75 -0.04 8.69
CA PRO A 106 -0.61 -0.10 9.22
C PRO A 106 -0.61 0.25 10.71
N LYS A 107 -1.74 0.78 11.17
CA LYS A 107 -1.90 1.08 12.60
C LYS A 107 -2.13 -0.20 13.38
N VAL A 108 -1.35 -0.37 14.45
CA VAL A 108 -1.60 -1.41 15.45
C VAL A 108 -2.96 -1.17 16.09
N ARG A 109 -3.79 -2.20 16.14
CA ARG A 109 -5.14 -2.15 16.71
C ARG A 109 -5.40 -3.42 17.49
N GLU A 110 -6.30 -3.32 18.45
CA GLU A 110 -6.87 -4.48 19.11
C GLU A 110 -7.71 -5.29 18.12
N GLU A 111 -7.53 -6.59 18.11
CA GLU A 111 -8.26 -7.50 17.23
C GLU A 111 -9.64 -7.78 17.80
N SER A 112 -10.66 -7.32 17.11
CA SER A 112 -12.07 -7.54 17.48
C SER A 112 -12.82 -8.47 16.51
N ASN A 113 -12.15 -8.89 15.44
CA ASN A 113 -12.77 -9.70 14.40
C ASN A 113 -12.40 -11.17 14.52
N PHE A 114 -13.16 -12.02 13.84
CA PHE A 114 -12.80 -13.42 13.68
C PHE A 114 -11.43 -13.56 13.00
N PRO A 115 -10.57 -14.47 13.48
CA PRO A 115 -9.30 -14.74 12.84
C PRO A 115 -9.50 -15.30 11.42
N CYS A 116 -8.53 -15.01 10.55
CA CYS A 116 -8.49 -15.53 9.18
C CYS A 116 -9.69 -15.16 8.30
N ARG A 117 -10.36 -14.04 8.57
CA ARG A 117 -11.44 -13.54 7.72
C ARG A 117 -10.90 -13.19 6.31
N TYR A 118 -11.77 -13.34 5.32
CA TYR A 118 -11.46 -12.88 3.98
C TYR A 118 -11.27 -11.36 3.94
N ILE A 119 -10.18 -10.92 3.34
CA ILE A 119 -9.85 -9.51 3.16
C ILE A 119 -10.05 -9.18 1.68
N GLN A 120 -11.01 -8.32 1.39
CA GLN A 120 -11.27 -7.92 0.01
C GLN A 120 -10.08 -7.18 -0.58
N GLN A 121 -9.70 -7.53 -1.80
CA GLN A 121 -8.52 -6.95 -2.49
C GLN A 121 -8.56 -5.43 -2.65
N ASN A 122 -9.75 -4.83 -2.64
CA ASN A 122 -9.94 -3.39 -2.75
C ASN A 122 -9.83 -2.63 -1.42
N GLN A 123 -9.85 -3.34 -0.30
CA GLN A 123 -9.66 -2.77 1.03
C GLN A 123 -8.16 -2.67 1.36
N ASN A 124 -7.43 -1.88 0.60
CA ASN A 124 -5.98 -1.68 0.75
C ASN A 124 -5.56 -0.98 2.06
N HIS A 125 -6.37 -0.96 3.10
CA HIS A 125 -6.14 0.01 4.17
C HIS A 125 -6.43 -0.46 5.55
N SER A 126 -6.97 -1.62 5.76
CA SER A 126 -7.50 -1.94 7.07
C SER A 126 -7.04 -3.31 7.50
N TYR A 127 -5.88 -3.30 8.00
CA TYR A 127 -5.49 -4.25 8.99
C TYR A 127 -5.57 -3.57 10.35
#